data_7b8a7dff82726cf0351cfd5ffb88211a
#
_entry.id   7b8a7dff82726cf0351cfd5ffb88211a
#
_cell.length_a   1.000
_cell.length_b   1.000
_cell.length_c   1.000
_cell.angle_alpha   90.00
_cell.angle_beta   90.00
_cell.angle_gamma   90.00
#
_symmetry.space_group_name_H-M   'P 1'
#
loop_
_entity.id
_entity.type
_entity.pdbx_description
1 polymer ?
#
loop_
_entity_poly.entity_id
_entity_poly.type
_entity_poly.pdbx_seq_one_letter_code
_entity_poly.pdbx_strand_id
1 'polypeptide(L)'
;MLELKNINVSFRSERQDKIFGHTRQQVLFDVSLTVKDGTCLGILGESGSGKSTMGRVLCGLLKPDSGEAVLDGVSVYASRAGRRNLQNKLSIVFQDYTTSANPRFRIQDIIGEGLTVQERREGKKLDRKAETSRLLELVGLPADFADRFPHELSGGQLQRVCIARAVACKPKIILFDEAISSLD
;
A
#
# COMPACT_ATOMS: atom_id res chain seq x y z
N MET A 1 -16.13 1.65 -0.58
CA MET A 1 -16.06 0.54 -1.56
C MET A 1 -15.09 0.90 -2.66
N LEU A 2 -14.18 -0.03 -3.05
CA LEU A 2 -13.23 0.10 -4.17
C LEU A 2 -13.57 -0.91 -5.25
N GLU A 3 -13.63 -0.47 -6.50
CA GLU A 3 -13.99 -1.30 -7.66
C GLU A 3 -12.96 -1.16 -8.75
N LEU A 4 -12.57 -2.28 -9.37
CA LEU A 4 -11.92 -2.32 -10.67
C LEU A 4 -12.91 -2.88 -11.68
N LYS A 5 -12.97 -2.27 -12.87
CA LYS A 5 -13.89 -2.66 -13.96
C LYS A 5 -13.09 -2.81 -15.26
N ASN A 6 -13.03 -4.03 -15.77
CA ASN A 6 -12.42 -4.37 -17.07
C ASN A 6 -10.99 -3.84 -17.24
N ILE A 7 -10.17 -3.98 -16.20
CA ILE A 7 -8.79 -3.45 -16.19
C ILE A 7 -7.90 -4.28 -17.12
N ASN A 8 -7.26 -3.58 -18.04
CA ASN A 8 -6.23 -4.13 -18.90
C ASN A 8 -4.91 -3.35 -18.72
N VAL A 9 -3.80 -4.08 -18.63
CA VAL A 9 -2.46 -3.50 -18.51
C VAL A 9 -1.48 -4.26 -19.39
N SER A 10 -0.69 -3.53 -20.17
CA SER A 10 0.40 -4.08 -20.95
C SER A 10 1.69 -3.27 -20.74
N PHE A 11 2.81 -3.95 -20.79
CA PHE A 11 4.15 -3.34 -20.76
C PHE A 11 4.84 -3.49 -22.10
N ARG A 12 5.79 -2.61 -22.38
CA ARG A 12 6.68 -2.79 -23.52
C ARG A 12 7.56 -4.02 -23.27
N SER A 13 7.60 -4.95 -24.23
CA SER A 13 8.51 -6.08 -24.19
C SER A 13 9.93 -5.61 -24.42
N GLU A 14 10.88 -6.08 -23.61
CA GLU A 14 12.31 -5.85 -23.83
C GLU A 14 12.89 -6.71 -24.96
N ARG A 15 12.14 -7.71 -25.47
CA ARG A 15 12.58 -8.53 -26.59
C ARG A 15 12.46 -7.74 -27.88
N GLN A 16 13.60 -7.40 -28.46
CA GLN A 16 13.75 -6.80 -29.79
C GLN A 16 13.60 -7.89 -30.85
N ASP A 17 12.42 -8.43 -31.07
CA ASP A 17 12.21 -9.41 -32.16
C ASP A 17 11.82 -8.76 -33.49
N LYS A 18 11.76 -7.43 -33.56
CA LYS A 18 11.46 -6.70 -34.81
C LYS A 18 12.31 -5.44 -34.93
N ILE A 19 12.88 -5.26 -36.11
CA ILE A 19 13.68 -4.08 -36.50
C ILE A 19 12.86 -2.78 -36.45
N PHE A 20 11.53 -2.88 -36.51
CA PHE A 20 10.59 -1.78 -36.35
C PHE A 20 9.38 -2.24 -35.53
N GLY A 21 9.22 -1.71 -34.30
CA GLY A 21 8.05 -1.89 -33.49
C GLY A 21 8.36 -2.48 -32.10
N HIS A 22 7.80 -1.88 -31.07
CA HIS A 22 7.82 -2.45 -29.70
C HIS A 22 6.66 -3.42 -29.54
N THR A 23 6.96 -4.68 -29.24
CA THR A 23 5.92 -5.65 -28.85
C THR A 23 5.43 -5.29 -27.47
N ARG A 24 4.13 -5.21 -27.25
CA ARG A 24 3.52 -5.04 -25.92
C ARG A 24 3.14 -6.42 -25.38
N GLN A 25 3.52 -6.67 -24.14
CA GLN A 25 3.12 -7.86 -23.40
C GLN A 25 2.00 -7.49 -22.45
N GLN A 26 0.81 -8.05 -22.66
CA GLN A 26 -0.31 -7.85 -21.75
C GLN A 26 -0.11 -8.68 -20.49
N VAL A 27 -0.38 -8.08 -19.33
CA VAL A 27 -0.20 -8.68 -18.00
C VAL A 27 -1.53 -8.78 -17.25
N LEU A 28 -2.42 -7.81 -17.40
CA LEU A 28 -3.78 -7.89 -16.88
C LEU A 28 -4.77 -7.95 -18.04
N PHE A 29 -5.69 -8.90 -17.97
CA PHE A 29 -6.68 -9.19 -19.00
C PHE A 29 -8.07 -9.06 -18.40
N ASP A 30 -8.76 -7.97 -18.68
CA ASP A 30 -10.17 -7.72 -18.33
C ASP A 30 -10.49 -8.00 -16.85
N VAL A 31 -9.60 -7.54 -15.93
CA VAL A 31 -9.71 -7.83 -14.51
C VAL A 31 -10.78 -6.94 -13.88
N SER A 32 -11.77 -7.59 -13.26
CA SER A 32 -12.81 -6.90 -12.48
C SER A 32 -12.85 -7.46 -11.07
N LEU A 33 -12.91 -6.59 -10.07
CA LEU A 33 -13.07 -6.96 -8.66
C LEU A 33 -13.71 -5.84 -7.86
N THR A 34 -14.28 -6.20 -6.72
CA THR A 34 -14.89 -5.24 -5.79
C THR A 34 -14.43 -5.55 -4.37
N VAL A 35 -13.92 -4.54 -3.68
CA VAL A 35 -13.61 -4.59 -2.25
C VAL A 35 -14.67 -3.77 -1.51
N LYS A 36 -15.52 -4.46 -0.76
CA LYS A 36 -16.55 -3.82 0.06
C LYS A 36 -15.94 -3.27 1.36
N ASP A 37 -16.58 -2.26 1.93
CA ASP A 37 -16.17 -1.73 3.23
C ASP A 37 -16.30 -2.82 4.31
N GLY A 38 -15.31 -2.91 5.20
CA GLY A 38 -15.27 -3.91 6.27
C GLY A 38 -14.96 -5.34 5.83
N THR A 39 -14.54 -5.55 4.56
CA THR A 39 -14.16 -6.88 4.06
C THR A 39 -12.66 -6.96 3.78
N CYS A 40 -12.12 -8.17 3.87
CA CYS A 40 -10.78 -8.52 3.39
C CYS A 40 -10.91 -9.34 2.12
N LEU A 41 -10.23 -8.92 1.04
CA LEU A 41 -10.15 -9.65 -0.22
C LEU A 41 -8.75 -10.21 -0.40
N GLY A 42 -8.63 -11.53 -0.39
CA GLY A 42 -7.38 -12.24 -0.72
C GLY A 42 -7.25 -12.44 -2.23
N ILE A 43 -6.05 -12.16 -2.77
CA ILE A 43 -5.70 -12.37 -4.18
C ILE A 43 -4.61 -13.40 -4.26
N LEU A 44 -4.94 -14.57 -4.79
CA LEU A 44 -4.04 -15.71 -4.92
C LEU A 44 -3.68 -15.94 -6.38
N GLY A 45 -2.50 -16.50 -6.61
CA GLY A 45 -2.02 -16.84 -7.95
C GLY A 45 -0.51 -17.07 -7.98
N GLU A 46 -0.03 -17.68 -9.04
CA GLU A 46 1.39 -17.99 -9.24
C GLU A 46 2.26 -16.73 -9.37
N SER A 47 3.57 -16.90 -9.22
CA SER A 47 4.51 -15.80 -9.50
C SER A 47 4.38 -15.37 -10.96
N GLY A 48 4.36 -14.07 -11.21
CA GLY A 48 4.18 -13.54 -12.57
C GLY A 48 2.72 -13.44 -13.05
N SER A 49 1.72 -13.88 -12.28
CA SER A 49 0.29 -13.79 -12.66
C SER A 49 -0.29 -12.37 -12.69
N GLY A 50 0.49 -11.34 -12.38
CA GLY A 50 0.03 -9.95 -12.44
C GLY A 50 -0.44 -9.37 -11.10
N LYS A 51 -0.35 -10.10 -9.96
CA LYS A 51 -0.80 -9.61 -8.64
C LYS A 51 -0.20 -8.24 -8.27
N SER A 52 1.11 -8.11 -8.35
CA SER A 52 1.78 -6.84 -8.02
C SER A 52 1.42 -5.72 -9.01
N THR A 53 1.19 -6.06 -10.29
CA THR A 53 0.70 -5.10 -11.30
C THR A 53 -0.70 -4.60 -10.91
N MET A 54 -1.58 -5.50 -10.51
CA MET A 54 -2.91 -5.14 -10.04
C MET A 54 -2.85 -4.32 -8.75
N GLY A 55 -1.98 -4.68 -7.81
CA GLY A 55 -1.71 -3.88 -6.61
C GLY A 55 -1.31 -2.44 -6.95
N ARG A 56 -0.41 -2.25 -7.93
CA ARG A 56 -0.01 -0.90 -8.40
C ARG A 56 -1.16 -0.12 -9.03
N VAL A 57 -2.06 -0.80 -9.76
CA VAL A 57 -3.28 -0.17 -10.27
C VAL A 57 -4.20 0.23 -9.12
N LEU A 58 -4.44 -0.66 -8.15
CA LEU A 58 -5.25 -0.37 -6.96
C LEU A 58 -4.74 0.82 -6.17
N CYS A 59 -3.41 0.98 -6.09
CA CYS A 59 -2.76 2.07 -5.34
C CYS A 59 -2.66 3.39 -6.12
N GLY A 60 -3.13 3.46 -7.36
CA GLY A 60 -2.99 4.64 -8.21
C GLY A 60 -1.56 4.91 -8.71
N LEU A 61 -0.66 3.93 -8.55
CA LEU A 61 0.74 4.01 -8.99
C LEU A 61 0.92 3.67 -10.47
N LEU A 62 0.01 2.87 -11.01
CA LEU A 62 0.02 2.47 -12.42
C LEU A 62 -1.35 2.73 -13.03
N LYS A 63 -1.39 3.60 -14.06
CA LYS A 63 -2.62 3.83 -14.82
C LYS A 63 -2.84 2.65 -15.77
N PRO A 64 -4.03 2.02 -15.80
CA PRO A 64 -4.33 0.96 -16.75
C PRO A 64 -4.41 1.48 -18.19
N ASP A 65 -4.22 0.59 -19.17
CA ASP A 65 -4.42 0.91 -20.60
C ASP A 65 -5.91 1.14 -20.91
N SER A 66 -6.77 0.32 -20.31
CA SER A 66 -8.24 0.46 -20.38
C SER A 66 -8.90 -0.05 -19.10
N GLY A 67 -10.19 0.24 -18.97
CA GLY A 67 -10.98 -0.06 -17.77
C GLY A 67 -10.98 1.09 -16.79
N GLU A 68 -11.64 0.90 -15.66
CA GLU A 68 -11.85 1.95 -14.67
C GLU A 68 -11.60 1.44 -13.25
N ALA A 69 -10.90 2.26 -12.42
CA ALA A 69 -10.84 2.08 -10.98
C ALA A 69 -11.67 3.18 -10.31
N VAL A 70 -12.57 2.77 -9.40
CA VAL A 70 -13.52 3.67 -8.73
C VAL A 70 -13.43 3.50 -7.23
N LEU A 71 -13.24 4.59 -6.50
CA LEU A 71 -13.29 4.62 -5.04
C LEU A 71 -14.44 5.50 -4.57
N ASP A 72 -15.40 4.89 -3.88
CA ASP A 72 -16.60 5.57 -3.35
C ASP A 72 -17.34 6.37 -4.44
N GLY A 73 -17.49 5.80 -5.64
CA GLY A 73 -18.14 6.43 -6.78
C GLY A 73 -17.27 7.44 -7.55
N VAL A 74 -16.04 7.67 -7.13
CA VAL A 74 -15.12 8.62 -7.79
C VAL A 74 -14.08 7.85 -8.60
N SER A 75 -14.00 8.13 -9.91
CA SER A 75 -12.99 7.54 -10.79
C SER A 75 -11.58 7.99 -10.39
N VAL A 76 -10.70 7.00 -10.17
CA VAL A 76 -9.32 7.24 -9.68
C VAL A 76 -8.46 7.90 -10.76
N TYR A 77 -8.63 7.48 -12.01
CA TYR A 77 -7.73 7.88 -13.10
C TYR A 77 -8.27 8.99 -14.01
N ALA A 78 -9.55 9.37 -13.86
CA ALA A 78 -10.16 10.41 -14.66
C ALA A 78 -9.56 11.81 -14.40
N SER A 79 -9.03 12.04 -13.18
CA SER A 79 -8.49 13.34 -12.80
C SER A 79 -7.38 13.23 -11.76
N ARG A 80 -6.61 14.32 -11.58
CA ARG A 80 -5.65 14.46 -10.50
C ARG A 80 -6.36 14.41 -9.12
N ALA A 81 -7.58 14.94 -9.03
CA ALA A 81 -8.38 14.92 -7.81
C ALA A 81 -8.80 13.49 -7.43
N GLY A 82 -9.19 12.65 -8.40
CA GLY A 82 -9.51 11.24 -8.16
C GLY A 82 -8.34 10.46 -7.59
N ARG A 83 -7.15 10.61 -8.17
CA ARG A 83 -5.92 10.00 -7.62
C ARG A 83 -5.59 10.48 -6.22
N ARG A 84 -5.72 11.79 -5.96
CA ARG A 84 -5.50 12.37 -4.63
C ARG A 84 -6.51 11.84 -3.60
N ASN A 85 -7.77 11.64 -4.00
CA ASN A 85 -8.79 11.03 -3.14
C ASN A 85 -8.39 9.61 -2.72
N LEU A 86 -7.90 8.78 -3.67
CA LEU A 86 -7.40 7.45 -3.36
C LEU A 86 -6.19 7.51 -2.40
N GLN A 87 -5.18 8.32 -2.72
CA GLN A 87 -3.95 8.45 -1.91
C GLN A 87 -4.24 8.89 -0.47
N ASN A 88 -5.27 9.70 -0.25
CA ASN A 88 -5.69 10.12 1.10
C ASN A 88 -6.40 9.03 1.90
N LYS A 89 -6.88 7.97 1.24
CA LYS A 89 -7.71 6.92 1.85
C LYS A 89 -7.05 5.55 1.88
N LEU A 90 -5.90 5.40 1.22
CA LEU A 90 -5.22 4.12 1.06
C LEU A 90 -3.85 4.16 1.71
N SER A 91 -3.49 3.08 2.38
CA SER A 91 -2.12 2.78 2.83
C SER A 91 -1.64 1.47 2.23
N ILE A 92 -0.31 1.33 2.14
CA ILE A 92 0.35 0.15 1.59
C ILE A 92 1.35 -0.38 2.60
N VAL A 93 1.34 -1.70 2.79
CA VAL A 93 2.40 -2.44 3.47
C VAL A 93 3.10 -3.27 2.40
N PHE A 94 4.36 -2.92 2.09
CA PHE A 94 5.14 -3.59 1.06
C PHE A 94 5.75 -4.90 1.57
N GLN A 95 6.01 -5.84 0.66
CA GLN A 95 6.72 -7.08 0.91
C GLN A 95 8.10 -6.84 1.53
N ASP A 96 8.86 -5.90 0.97
CA ASP A 96 10.16 -5.50 1.52
C ASP A 96 9.97 -4.36 2.53
N TYR A 97 9.69 -4.77 3.78
CA TYR A 97 9.56 -3.85 4.91
C TYR A 97 10.92 -3.26 5.33
N THR A 98 12.05 -3.92 5.02
CA THR A 98 13.38 -3.46 5.42
C THR A 98 13.79 -2.21 4.65
N THR A 99 13.54 -2.17 3.35
CA THR A 99 13.81 -0.99 2.53
C THR A 99 12.76 0.10 2.68
N SER A 100 11.56 -0.25 3.17
CA SER A 100 10.48 0.71 3.37
C SER A 100 10.61 1.55 4.65
N ALA A 101 11.44 1.12 5.61
CA ALA A 101 11.74 1.83 6.85
C ALA A 101 13.12 2.50 6.77
N ASN A 102 13.21 3.79 7.07
CA ASN A 102 14.51 4.46 7.13
C ASN A 102 15.33 3.92 8.30
N PRO A 103 16.48 3.27 8.07
CA PRO A 103 17.27 2.63 9.14
C PRO A 103 17.89 3.61 10.15
N ARG A 104 17.90 4.91 9.83
CA ARG A 104 18.39 5.97 10.71
C ARG A 104 17.32 6.59 11.60
N PHE A 105 16.07 6.21 11.41
CA PHE A 105 14.95 6.70 12.19
C PHE A 105 14.67 5.76 13.36
N ARG A 106 14.25 6.33 14.49
CA ARG A 106 13.67 5.55 15.58
C ARG A 106 12.29 5.05 15.17
N ILE A 107 11.81 4.01 15.84
CA ILE A 107 10.49 3.43 15.54
C ILE A 107 9.37 4.48 15.69
N GLN A 108 9.46 5.37 16.69
CA GLN A 108 8.52 6.48 16.82
C GLN A 108 8.51 7.42 15.62
N ASP A 109 9.66 7.65 14.96
CA ASP A 109 9.76 8.52 13.80
C ASP A 109 9.15 7.84 12.56
N ILE A 110 9.38 6.52 12.41
CA ILE A 110 8.80 5.72 11.34
C ILE A 110 7.27 5.71 11.44
N ILE A 111 6.70 5.45 12.64
CA ILE A 111 5.26 5.53 12.88
C ILE A 111 4.77 6.98 12.72
N GLY A 112 5.58 7.94 13.14
CA GLY A 112 5.34 9.38 13.04
C GLY A 112 5.10 9.87 11.61
N GLU A 113 5.63 9.17 10.58
CA GLU A 113 5.31 9.47 9.17
C GLU A 113 3.80 9.35 8.92
N GLY A 114 3.17 8.25 9.39
CA GLY A 114 1.73 8.04 9.27
C GLY A 114 0.92 9.04 10.09
N LEU A 115 1.36 9.36 11.32
CA LEU A 115 0.71 10.37 12.16
C LEU A 115 0.78 11.76 11.51
N THR A 116 1.87 12.08 10.82
CA THR A 116 1.99 13.35 10.07
C THR A 116 0.94 13.46 8.97
N VAL A 117 0.68 12.36 8.26
CA VAL A 117 -0.38 12.32 7.23
C VAL A 117 -1.75 12.52 7.86
N GLN A 118 -2.01 11.86 8.98
CA GLN A 118 -3.27 12.01 9.73
C GLN A 118 -3.48 13.46 10.21
N GLU A 119 -2.47 14.06 10.87
CA GLU A 119 -2.53 15.45 11.35
C GLU A 119 -2.83 16.45 10.23
N ARG A 120 -2.17 16.30 9.06
CA ARG A 120 -2.42 17.16 7.90
C ARG A 120 -3.83 17.03 7.35
N ARG A 121 -4.37 15.81 7.34
CA ARG A 121 -5.71 15.54 6.84
C ARG A 121 -6.79 16.04 7.78
N GLU A 122 -6.60 15.86 9.10
CA GLU A 122 -7.57 16.23 10.11
C GLU A 122 -7.42 17.69 10.57
N GLY A 123 -6.32 18.36 10.18
CA GLY A 123 -6.03 19.75 10.62
C GLY A 123 -5.76 19.88 12.12
N LYS A 124 -5.43 18.76 12.80
CA LYS A 124 -5.28 18.70 14.25
C LYS A 124 -3.96 18.06 14.64
N LYS A 125 -3.27 18.65 15.62
CA LYS A 125 -2.10 18.04 16.25
C LYS A 125 -2.48 16.91 17.17
N LEU A 126 -1.70 15.82 17.14
CA LEU A 126 -1.87 14.63 17.98
C LEU A 126 -0.84 14.63 19.12
N ASP A 127 -1.18 13.98 20.21
CA ASP A 127 -0.18 13.53 21.17
C ASP A 127 0.56 12.33 20.55
N ARG A 128 1.65 12.63 19.85
CA ARG A 128 2.41 11.64 19.09
C ARG A 128 2.97 10.54 19.98
N LYS A 129 3.34 10.84 21.23
CA LYS A 129 3.88 9.86 22.17
C LYS A 129 2.80 8.86 22.55
N ALA A 130 1.64 9.34 22.96
CA ALA A 130 0.50 8.49 23.33
C ALA A 130 0.01 7.65 22.12
N GLU A 131 -0.11 8.27 20.92
CA GLU A 131 -0.55 7.55 19.73
C GLU A 131 0.48 6.51 19.27
N THR A 132 1.77 6.78 19.37
CA THR A 132 2.82 5.80 19.03
C THR A 132 2.76 4.60 19.96
N SER A 133 2.64 4.82 21.28
CA SER A 133 2.47 3.72 22.27
C SER A 133 1.25 2.87 21.95
N ARG A 134 0.10 3.50 21.72
CA ARG A 134 -1.14 2.81 21.35
C ARG A 134 -1.02 2.00 20.07
N LEU A 135 -0.33 2.52 19.05
CA LEU A 135 -0.12 1.84 17.78
C LEU A 135 0.84 0.65 17.91
N LEU A 136 1.88 0.76 18.74
CA LEU A 136 2.77 -0.35 19.03
C LEU A 136 2.02 -1.47 19.75
N GLU A 137 1.24 -1.15 20.79
CA GLU A 137 0.41 -2.12 21.49
C GLU A 137 -0.62 -2.80 20.57
N LEU A 138 -1.23 -2.05 19.65
CA LEU A 138 -2.18 -2.58 18.66
C LEU A 138 -1.56 -3.68 17.79
N VAL A 139 -0.27 -3.59 17.48
CA VAL A 139 0.46 -4.60 16.69
C VAL A 139 1.21 -5.60 17.57
N GLY A 140 0.93 -5.64 18.87
CA GLY A 140 1.53 -6.58 19.82
C GLY A 140 3.01 -6.31 20.12
N LEU A 141 3.43 -5.05 20.08
CA LEU A 141 4.77 -4.62 20.48
C LEU A 141 4.72 -3.75 21.74
N PRO A 142 5.71 -3.88 22.64
CA PRO A 142 5.84 -3.02 23.80
C PRO A 142 6.05 -1.55 23.43
N ALA A 143 5.52 -0.63 24.25
CA ALA A 143 5.63 0.81 23.99
C ALA A 143 7.08 1.33 24.03
N ASP A 144 7.97 0.67 24.80
CA ASP A 144 9.41 1.02 24.86
C ASP A 144 10.14 0.78 23.53
N PHE A 145 9.55 0.05 22.58
CA PHE A 145 10.12 -0.09 21.23
C PHE A 145 10.16 1.24 20.47
N ALA A 146 9.40 2.24 20.90
CA ALA A 146 9.37 3.57 20.28
C ALA A 146 10.77 4.20 20.13
N ASP A 147 11.66 3.97 21.10
CA ASP A 147 12.99 4.54 21.13
C ASP A 147 14.06 3.71 20.42
N ARG A 148 13.74 2.48 19.98
CA ARG A 148 14.65 1.58 19.27
C ARG A 148 14.82 1.99 17.80
N PHE A 149 15.88 1.46 17.19
CA PHE A 149 16.11 1.55 15.75
C PHE A 149 15.71 0.26 15.02
N PRO A 150 15.45 0.31 13.70
CA PRO A 150 15.08 -0.87 12.90
C PRO A 150 16.03 -2.07 13.05
N HIS A 151 17.34 -1.83 13.15
CA HIS A 151 18.35 -2.88 13.29
C HIS A 151 18.34 -3.59 14.65
N GLU A 152 17.62 -3.07 15.63
CA GLU A 152 17.45 -3.68 16.96
C GLU A 152 16.20 -4.59 17.01
N LEU A 153 15.44 -4.69 15.91
CA LEU A 153 14.21 -5.47 15.81
C LEU A 153 14.41 -6.71 14.95
N SER A 154 13.68 -7.79 15.29
CA SER A 154 13.56 -8.92 14.37
C SER A 154 12.75 -8.52 13.12
N GLY A 155 12.85 -9.32 12.04
CA GLY A 155 12.10 -9.06 10.81
C GLY A 155 10.59 -8.94 11.05
N GLY A 156 9.99 -9.87 11.80
CA GLY A 156 8.57 -9.83 12.14
C GLY A 156 8.18 -8.63 13.02
N GLN A 157 9.08 -8.19 13.94
CA GLN A 157 8.85 -6.98 14.73
C GLN A 157 8.88 -5.73 13.85
N LEU A 158 9.85 -5.60 12.95
CA LEU A 158 9.94 -4.46 12.02
C LEU A 158 8.75 -4.42 11.07
N GLN A 159 8.28 -5.58 10.60
CA GLN A 159 7.07 -5.68 9.79
C GLN A 159 5.84 -5.16 10.55
N ARG A 160 5.65 -5.53 11.84
CA ARG A 160 4.58 -4.99 12.67
C ARG A 160 4.68 -3.47 12.84
N VAL A 161 5.88 -2.92 12.94
CA VAL A 161 6.10 -1.45 12.92
C VAL A 161 5.62 -0.84 11.60
N CYS A 162 5.90 -1.46 10.44
CA CYS A 162 5.42 -0.99 9.14
C CYS A 162 3.89 -1.06 9.04
N ILE A 163 3.27 -2.07 9.65
CA ILE A 163 1.80 -2.14 9.77
C ILE A 163 1.28 -1.00 10.67
N ALA A 164 1.91 -0.75 11.84
CA ALA A 164 1.54 0.35 12.72
C ALA A 164 1.62 1.70 11.99
N ARG A 165 2.69 1.95 11.20
CA ARG A 165 2.82 3.14 10.34
C ARG A 165 1.68 3.25 9.33
N ALA A 166 1.31 2.15 8.69
CA ALA A 166 0.22 2.14 7.70
C ALA A 166 -1.15 2.42 8.34
N VAL A 167 -1.39 1.93 9.55
CA VAL A 167 -2.62 2.18 10.32
C VAL A 167 -2.66 3.59 10.90
N ALA A 168 -1.50 4.18 11.23
CA ALA A 168 -1.38 5.50 11.85
C ALA A 168 -2.09 6.61 11.08
N CYS A 169 -2.12 6.54 9.74
CA CYS A 169 -2.84 7.52 8.94
C CYS A 169 -4.36 7.28 8.87
N LYS A 170 -4.92 6.32 9.62
CA LYS A 170 -6.35 5.93 9.59
C LYS A 170 -6.89 5.77 8.17
N PRO A 171 -6.31 4.89 7.36
CA PRO A 171 -6.74 4.70 5.98
C PRO A 171 -8.10 4.01 5.94
N LYS A 172 -8.86 4.22 4.86
CA LYS A 172 -10.06 3.44 4.56
C LYS A 172 -9.73 2.07 4.00
N ILE A 173 -8.59 1.94 3.31
CA ILE A 173 -8.12 0.73 2.65
C ILE A 173 -6.65 0.52 2.98
N ILE A 174 -6.29 -0.71 3.31
CA ILE A 174 -4.90 -1.13 3.44
C ILE A 174 -4.64 -2.22 2.40
N LEU A 175 -3.62 -2.04 1.57
CA LEU A 175 -3.10 -3.07 0.69
C LEU A 175 -1.90 -3.73 1.36
N PHE A 176 -1.92 -5.05 1.48
CA PHE A 176 -0.79 -5.87 1.90
C PHE A 176 -0.22 -6.57 0.67
N ASP A 177 1.01 -6.21 0.29
CA ASP A 177 1.72 -6.86 -0.82
C ASP A 177 2.65 -7.93 -0.25
N GLU A 178 2.16 -9.19 -0.20
CA GLU A 178 2.84 -10.37 0.38
C GLU A 178 3.35 -10.17 1.83
N ALA A 179 2.86 -9.14 2.51
CA ALA A 179 3.33 -8.73 3.84
C ALA A 179 2.83 -9.63 4.99
N ILE A 180 2.16 -10.75 4.69
CA ILE A 180 1.54 -11.61 5.71
C ILE A 180 2.32 -12.92 5.88
N SER A 181 3.22 -13.28 4.97
CA SER A 181 3.93 -14.56 4.94
C SER A 181 4.92 -14.78 6.09
N SER A 182 5.25 -13.73 6.85
CA SER A 182 6.17 -13.76 7.98
C SER A 182 5.53 -13.38 9.33
N LEU A 183 4.20 -13.29 9.39
CA LEU A 183 3.45 -13.12 10.63
C LEU A 183 3.00 -14.52 11.12
N ASP A 184 3.64 -15.03 12.15
CA ASP A 184 3.21 -16.20 12.92
C ASP A 184 2.02 -15.85 13.84
#